data_dc1c418970d34e698fe331a08f757b17
#
_entry.id   dc1c418970d34e698fe331a08f757b17
#
_cell.length_a   1.000
_cell.length_b   1.000
_cell.length_c   1.000
_cell.angle_alpha   90.00
_cell.angle_beta   90.00
_cell.angle_gamma   90.00
#
_symmetry.space_group_name_H-M   'P 1'
#
loop_
_entity.id
_entity.type
_entity.pdbx_description
1 polymer ?
#
loop_
_entity_poly.entity_id
_entity_poly.type
_entity_poly.pdbx_seq_one_letter_code
_entity_poly.pdbx_strand_id
1 'polypeptide(L)'
;MASTVRQRTVRVNGVDLSLREAGDPGAPLVVLAHGFPETGHSWRHQMLPLAAAGWHVVAPDQRGYGNSSAPREVSAYGTDELSADLLGLAELLGHERAVYVGHDWGALLLWDLCRMHPDRVTAGVAASVAFADWPAPPLDIMARRYGDRFFYINYFQRPHEAETELGRDVADTMAKVLWGASAGAQADPMFFTRDELPPMEGTGFLTGRAQPPALPWPWLDEEEFRTYVDEFSVSGFFGPVSWYRNMNANYERTRHRPVAAMTMPVHFVTGELDPVNLTNPAFDSSMRATLPGYRGSTVIAGAGHWVQQEKPAEFNAALLGFLSSL
;
A
#
# COMPACT_ATOMS: atom_id res chain seq x y z
N MET A 1 -23.00 13.11 17.04
CA MET A 1 -23.58 12.93 15.68
C MET A 1 -22.89 11.73 15.06
N ALA A 2 -23.62 10.88 14.33
CA ALA A 2 -22.97 9.77 13.64
C ALA A 2 -21.94 10.34 12.64
N SER A 3 -20.69 9.92 12.73
CA SER A 3 -19.66 10.31 11.77
C SER A 3 -20.04 9.75 10.40
N THR A 4 -19.98 10.58 9.37
CA THR A 4 -20.16 10.17 7.98
C THR A 4 -18.85 10.34 7.23
N VAL A 5 -18.55 9.44 6.29
CA VAL A 5 -17.42 9.63 5.39
C VAL A 5 -17.80 10.67 4.34
N ARG A 6 -16.98 11.71 4.20
CA ARG A 6 -17.11 12.75 3.15
C ARG A 6 -16.02 12.55 2.13
N GLN A 7 -16.29 12.92 0.90
CA GLN A 7 -15.27 12.93 -0.16
C GLN A 7 -15.07 14.36 -0.65
N ARG A 8 -13.81 14.75 -0.84
CA ARG A 8 -13.44 16.06 -1.37
C ARG A 8 -12.06 16.01 -2.05
N THR A 9 -11.79 16.98 -2.87
CA THR A 9 -10.48 17.16 -3.49
C THR A 9 -9.74 18.33 -2.81
N VAL A 10 -8.44 18.15 -2.60
CA VAL A 10 -7.55 19.17 -2.04
C VAL A 10 -6.32 19.32 -2.92
N ARG A 11 -5.74 20.53 -2.93
CA ARG A 11 -4.50 20.83 -3.64
C ARG A 11 -3.32 20.76 -2.69
N VAL A 12 -2.38 19.84 -2.93
CA VAL A 12 -1.20 19.61 -2.11
C VAL A 12 -0.01 19.31 -3.00
N ASN A 13 1.16 19.85 -2.70
CA ASN A 13 2.41 19.56 -3.41
C ASN A 13 2.28 19.60 -4.94
N GLY A 14 1.54 20.57 -5.46
CA GLY A 14 1.34 20.75 -6.89
C GLY A 14 0.37 19.79 -7.58
N VAL A 15 -0.27 18.87 -6.85
CA VAL A 15 -1.26 17.91 -7.36
C VAL A 15 -2.60 18.05 -6.64
N ASP A 16 -3.67 17.59 -7.29
CA ASP A 16 -4.99 17.48 -6.69
C ASP A 16 -5.14 16.06 -6.15
N LEU A 17 -5.43 15.91 -4.85
CA LEU A 17 -5.70 14.63 -4.20
C LEU A 17 -7.18 14.54 -3.88
N SER A 18 -7.83 13.52 -4.39
CA SER A 18 -9.15 13.07 -3.94
C SER A 18 -9.00 12.34 -2.61
N LEU A 19 -9.75 12.72 -1.60
CA LEU A 19 -9.64 12.07 -0.30
C LEU A 19 -11.02 11.77 0.30
N ARG A 20 -11.07 10.70 1.03
CA ARG A 20 -12.15 10.35 1.95
C ARG A 20 -11.77 10.84 3.34
N GLU A 21 -12.72 11.44 4.04
CA GLU A 21 -12.49 12.08 5.35
C GLU A 21 -13.61 11.75 6.31
N ALA A 22 -13.25 11.45 7.57
CA ALA A 22 -14.20 11.19 8.67
C ALA A 22 -13.66 11.69 10.01
N GLY A 23 -14.53 11.89 10.96
CA GLY A 23 -14.18 12.33 12.32
C GLY A 23 -14.19 13.86 12.48
N ASP A 24 -13.71 14.32 13.63
CA ASP A 24 -13.61 15.74 13.97
C ASP A 24 -12.31 16.31 13.41
N PRO A 25 -12.34 17.36 12.56
CA PRO A 25 -11.12 18.00 12.05
C PRO A 25 -10.19 18.57 13.14
N GLY A 26 -10.68 18.80 14.35
CA GLY A 26 -9.87 19.23 15.50
C GLY A 26 -9.20 18.09 16.28
N ALA A 27 -9.52 16.83 15.96
CA ALA A 27 -8.95 15.66 16.62
C ALA A 27 -7.57 15.29 16.05
N PRO A 28 -6.74 14.49 16.75
CA PRO A 28 -5.48 13.99 16.21
C PRO A 28 -5.66 13.26 14.86
N LEU A 29 -4.73 13.49 13.93
CA LEU A 29 -4.84 13.03 12.55
C LEU A 29 -4.29 11.61 12.35
N VAL A 30 -5.05 10.77 11.65
CA VAL A 30 -4.61 9.51 11.04
C VAL A 30 -4.71 9.61 9.52
N VAL A 31 -3.62 9.36 8.82
CA VAL A 31 -3.55 9.29 7.35
C VAL A 31 -3.42 7.83 6.94
N LEU A 32 -4.36 7.37 6.09
CA LEU A 32 -4.43 5.99 5.61
C LEU A 32 -3.94 5.92 4.15
N ALA A 33 -2.75 5.35 3.95
CA ALA A 33 -2.09 5.24 2.65
C ALA A 33 -2.28 3.83 2.06
N HIS A 34 -2.98 3.74 0.94
CA HIS A 34 -3.24 2.48 0.24
C HIS A 34 -2.04 2.02 -0.60
N GLY A 35 -2.11 0.81 -1.15
CA GLY A 35 -1.11 0.22 -2.04
C GLY A 35 -1.59 0.00 -3.47
N PHE A 36 -0.98 -0.99 -4.15
CA PHE A 36 -1.29 -1.38 -5.53
C PHE A 36 -2.07 -2.71 -5.56
N PRO A 37 -3.12 -2.82 -6.36
CA PRO A 37 -3.87 -1.78 -7.06
C PRO A 37 -5.09 -1.36 -6.23
N GLU A 38 -4.89 -0.44 -5.33
CA GLU A 38 -5.94 0.06 -4.44
C GLU A 38 -6.16 1.57 -4.63
N THR A 39 -7.13 2.10 -3.90
CA THR A 39 -7.41 3.53 -3.75
C THR A 39 -7.77 3.82 -2.28
N GLY A 40 -8.09 5.04 -1.93
CA GLY A 40 -8.60 5.36 -0.58
C GLY A 40 -9.83 4.55 -0.18
N HIS A 41 -10.53 3.92 -1.14
CA HIS A 41 -11.67 3.02 -0.91
C HIS A 41 -11.28 1.77 -0.12
N SER A 42 -10.05 1.31 -0.20
CA SER A 42 -9.58 0.12 0.54
C SER A 42 -9.68 0.28 2.06
N TRP A 43 -9.73 1.51 2.54
CA TRP A 43 -9.84 1.85 3.96
C TRP A 43 -11.28 2.06 4.45
N ARG A 44 -12.31 1.75 3.65
CA ARG A 44 -13.72 2.00 3.95
C ARG A 44 -14.17 1.43 5.31
N HIS A 45 -13.62 0.28 5.72
CA HIS A 45 -13.95 -0.37 6.98
C HIS A 45 -13.18 0.19 8.19
N GLN A 46 -12.15 1.01 7.99
CA GLN A 46 -11.34 1.64 9.05
C GLN A 46 -11.80 3.05 9.38
N MET A 47 -12.35 3.77 8.41
CA MET A 47 -12.70 5.19 8.51
C MET A 47 -13.60 5.49 9.72
N LEU A 48 -14.77 4.84 9.80
CA LEU A 48 -15.75 5.12 10.86
C LEU A 48 -15.32 4.60 12.24
N PRO A 49 -14.73 3.39 12.39
CA PRO A 49 -14.20 2.95 13.68
C PRO A 49 -13.13 3.88 14.26
N LEU A 50 -12.20 4.37 13.44
CA LEU A 50 -11.19 5.34 13.88
C LEU A 50 -11.83 6.68 14.27
N ALA A 51 -12.78 7.19 13.47
CA ALA A 51 -13.51 8.42 13.78
C ALA A 51 -14.30 8.30 15.08
N ALA A 52 -14.93 7.14 15.33
CA ALA A 52 -15.65 6.87 16.58
C ALA A 52 -14.70 6.77 17.79
N ALA A 53 -13.45 6.40 17.57
CA ALA A 53 -12.40 6.38 18.59
C ALA A 53 -11.75 7.76 18.83
N GLY A 54 -12.25 8.81 18.18
CA GLY A 54 -11.81 10.20 18.42
C GLY A 54 -10.67 10.67 17.51
N TRP A 55 -10.48 10.05 16.35
CA TRP A 55 -9.48 10.46 15.38
C TRP A 55 -10.09 11.27 14.23
N HIS A 56 -9.35 12.24 13.72
CA HIS A 56 -9.55 12.80 12.39
C HIS A 56 -8.90 11.86 11.39
N VAL A 57 -9.66 11.29 10.46
CA VAL A 57 -9.21 10.22 9.56
C VAL A 57 -9.30 10.66 8.12
N VAL A 58 -8.20 10.52 7.38
CA VAL A 58 -8.18 10.79 5.95
C VAL A 58 -7.55 9.64 5.18
N ALA A 59 -8.16 9.28 4.07
CA ALA A 59 -7.69 8.26 3.13
C ALA A 59 -7.66 8.86 1.72
N PRO A 60 -6.51 9.41 1.27
CA PRO A 60 -6.38 9.93 -0.09
C PRO A 60 -6.35 8.79 -1.11
N ASP A 61 -6.92 9.01 -2.30
CA ASP A 61 -6.43 8.35 -3.49
C ASP A 61 -5.04 8.94 -3.72
N GLN A 62 -3.98 8.14 -3.59
CA GLN A 62 -2.63 8.67 -3.69
C GLN A 62 -2.31 9.10 -5.13
N ARG A 63 -1.29 9.92 -5.31
CA ARG A 63 -0.84 10.41 -6.63
C ARG A 63 -0.77 9.27 -7.64
N GLY A 64 -1.45 9.42 -8.78
CA GLY A 64 -1.52 8.43 -9.86
C GLY A 64 -2.68 7.45 -9.75
N TYR A 65 -3.49 7.52 -8.71
CA TYR A 65 -4.59 6.61 -8.45
C TYR A 65 -5.94 7.31 -8.40
N GLY A 66 -6.97 6.58 -8.78
CA GLY A 66 -8.37 6.98 -8.64
C GLY A 66 -8.67 8.33 -9.25
N ASN A 67 -9.23 9.23 -8.46
CA ASN A 67 -9.63 10.57 -8.89
C ASN A 67 -8.56 11.64 -8.58
N SER A 68 -7.37 11.24 -8.18
CA SER A 68 -6.23 12.13 -7.93
C SER A 68 -5.44 12.42 -9.21
N SER A 69 -4.63 13.47 -9.19
CA SER A 69 -3.75 13.82 -10.31
C SER A 69 -2.80 12.67 -10.66
N ALA A 70 -2.63 12.41 -11.96
CA ALA A 70 -1.76 11.38 -12.51
C ALA A 70 -0.72 12.01 -13.49
N PRO A 71 0.38 12.60 -12.98
CA PRO A 71 1.46 13.13 -13.81
C PRO A 71 2.02 12.08 -14.78
N ARG A 72 2.56 12.52 -15.93
CA ARG A 72 3.04 11.61 -16.99
C ARG A 72 4.53 11.27 -16.88
N GLU A 73 5.23 11.88 -15.94
CA GLU A 73 6.65 11.64 -15.69
C GLU A 73 6.82 10.57 -14.62
N VAL A 74 7.63 9.54 -14.89
CA VAL A 74 7.95 8.47 -13.93
C VAL A 74 8.55 9.06 -12.63
N SER A 75 9.42 10.05 -12.73
CA SER A 75 10.06 10.68 -11.57
C SER A 75 9.09 11.41 -10.63
N ALA A 76 7.87 11.72 -11.09
CA ALA A 76 6.83 12.30 -10.24
C ALA A 76 6.29 11.33 -9.17
N TYR A 77 6.71 10.07 -9.19
CA TYR A 77 6.24 9.00 -8.30
C TYR A 77 7.35 8.45 -7.40
N GLY A 78 8.41 9.24 -7.18
CA GLY A 78 9.47 8.92 -6.23
C GLY A 78 9.06 9.22 -4.79
N THR A 79 9.81 8.65 -3.84
CA THR A 79 9.49 8.76 -2.41
C THR A 79 9.49 10.20 -1.89
N ASP A 80 10.29 11.12 -2.47
CA ASP A 80 10.27 12.53 -2.10
C ASP A 80 8.89 13.16 -2.39
N GLU A 81 8.36 12.93 -3.61
CA GLU A 81 7.09 13.47 -4.04
C GLU A 81 5.91 12.87 -3.29
N LEU A 82 5.94 11.55 -3.09
CA LEU A 82 4.89 10.84 -2.38
C LEU A 82 4.88 11.20 -0.89
N SER A 83 6.04 11.34 -0.27
CA SER A 83 6.16 11.81 1.11
C SER A 83 5.67 13.25 1.26
N ALA A 84 6.03 14.13 0.32
CA ALA A 84 5.58 15.53 0.32
C ALA A 84 4.06 15.64 0.18
N ASP A 85 3.41 14.73 -0.55
CA ASP A 85 1.94 14.69 -0.64
C ASP A 85 1.30 14.40 0.72
N LEU A 86 1.76 13.36 1.43
CA LEU A 86 1.17 12.98 2.72
C LEU A 86 1.51 13.98 3.83
N LEU A 87 2.73 14.51 3.85
CA LEU A 87 3.14 15.54 4.81
C LEU A 87 2.41 16.85 4.57
N GLY A 88 2.31 17.28 3.31
CA GLY A 88 1.57 18.48 2.93
C GLY A 88 0.08 18.35 3.18
N LEU A 89 -0.49 17.14 3.04
CA LEU A 89 -1.88 16.87 3.44
C LEU A 89 -2.07 17.06 4.94
N ALA A 90 -1.16 16.53 5.78
CA ALA A 90 -1.21 16.75 7.21
C ALA A 90 -1.12 18.24 7.57
N GLU A 91 -0.21 18.98 6.94
CA GLU A 91 -0.06 20.43 7.14
C GLU A 91 -1.31 21.21 6.73
N LEU A 92 -1.90 20.88 5.56
CA LEU A 92 -3.14 21.50 5.07
C LEU A 92 -4.29 21.31 6.07
N LEU A 93 -4.29 20.18 6.77
CA LEU A 93 -5.29 19.84 7.79
C LEU A 93 -4.94 20.40 9.18
N GLY A 94 -3.86 21.17 9.31
CA GLY A 94 -3.46 21.85 10.54
C GLY A 94 -2.60 21.01 11.48
N HIS A 95 -2.02 19.91 11.00
CA HIS A 95 -1.20 19.00 11.82
C HIS A 95 0.27 19.01 11.40
N GLU A 96 1.16 19.34 12.34
CA GLU A 96 2.62 19.25 12.14
C GLU A 96 3.06 17.77 12.12
N ARG A 97 2.41 16.93 12.90
CA ARG A 97 2.67 15.49 13.01
C ARG A 97 1.36 14.71 12.89
N ALA A 98 1.44 13.50 12.34
CA ALA A 98 0.30 12.61 12.23
C ALA A 98 0.68 11.16 12.52
N VAL A 99 -0.33 10.32 12.73
CA VAL A 99 -0.21 8.87 12.62
C VAL A 99 -0.38 8.50 11.15
N TYR A 100 0.48 7.63 10.65
CA TYR A 100 0.37 7.10 9.28
C TYR A 100 0.13 5.60 9.33
N VAL A 101 -0.86 5.15 8.58
CA VAL A 101 -1.17 3.73 8.41
C VAL A 101 -1.03 3.42 6.92
N GLY A 102 -0.17 2.48 6.58
CA GLY A 102 0.11 2.14 5.17
C GLY A 102 -0.10 0.67 4.88
N HIS A 103 -0.69 0.36 3.73
CA HIS A 103 -0.82 -0.99 3.21
C HIS A 103 -0.03 -1.13 1.91
N ASP A 104 0.67 -2.25 1.71
CA ASP A 104 1.46 -2.58 0.51
C ASP A 104 2.43 -1.44 0.15
N TRP A 105 2.28 -0.73 -0.99
CA TRP A 105 3.06 0.45 -1.32
C TRP A 105 2.89 1.59 -0.31
N GLY A 106 1.72 1.73 0.29
CA GLY A 106 1.51 2.65 1.40
C GLY A 106 2.36 2.31 2.62
N ALA A 107 2.63 1.01 2.87
CA ALA A 107 3.55 0.59 3.93
C ALA A 107 5.01 0.91 3.57
N LEU A 108 5.43 0.70 2.31
CA LEU A 108 6.76 1.13 1.84
C LEU A 108 6.95 2.64 2.01
N LEU A 109 5.95 3.43 1.63
CA LEU A 109 5.97 4.88 1.79
C LEU A 109 6.01 5.29 3.28
N LEU A 110 5.29 4.59 4.16
CA LEU A 110 5.36 4.81 5.60
C LEU A 110 6.78 4.56 6.13
N TRP A 111 7.44 3.49 5.69
CA TRP A 111 8.83 3.23 6.11
C TRP A 111 9.77 4.34 5.65
N ASP A 112 9.60 4.84 4.43
CA ASP A 112 10.38 5.97 3.93
C ASP A 112 10.07 7.26 4.72
N LEU A 113 8.81 7.55 5.04
CA LEU A 113 8.43 8.67 5.92
C LEU A 113 9.10 8.58 7.29
N CYS A 114 9.04 7.42 7.94
CA CYS A 114 9.66 7.21 9.24
C CYS A 114 11.18 7.43 9.20
N ARG A 115 11.83 7.07 8.09
CA ARG A 115 13.28 7.18 7.90
C ARG A 115 13.73 8.59 7.52
N MET A 116 12.95 9.27 6.67
CA MET A 116 13.31 10.59 6.12
C MET A 116 12.80 11.76 6.97
N HIS A 117 11.65 11.59 7.61
CA HIS A 117 10.92 12.62 8.34
C HIS A 117 10.46 12.14 9.74
N PRO A 118 11.38 11.61 10.57
CA PRO A 118 11.03 11.00 11.87
C PRO A 118 10.33 11.99 12.83
N ASP A 119 10.60 13.27 12.69
CA ASP A 119 9.98 14.38 13.44
C ASP A 119 8.52 14.64 13.05
N ARG A 120 8.09 14.17 11.87
CA ARG A 120 6.74 14.39 11.33
C ARG A 120 5.78 13.18 11.59
N VAL A 121 6.31 12.05 12.02
CA VAL A 121 5.55 10.83 12.28
C VAL A 121 5.35 10.65 13.79
N THR A 122 4.09 10.68 14.25
CA THR A 122 3.75 10.40 15.65
C THR A 122 3.85 8.91 15.96
N ALA A 123 3.29 8.09 15.08
CA ALA A 123 3.35 6.63 15.12
C ALA A 123 3.05 6.07 13.72
N GLY A 124 3.39 4.82 13.49
CA GLY A 124 3.12 4.14 12.23
C GLY A 124 2.50 2.75 12.38
N VAL A 125 1.58 2.39 11.50
CA VAL A 125 1.12 1.01 11.34
C VAL A 125 1.31 0.59 9.89
N ALA A 126 2.19 -0.37 9.65
CA ALA A 126 2.38 -0.94 8.32
C ALA A 126 1.60 -2.24 8.18
N ALA A 127 0.94 -2.41 7.05
CA ALA A 127 0.19 -3.62 6.74
C ALA A 127 0.79 -4.33 5.51
N SER A 128 0.90 -5.63 5.59
CA SER A 128 1.29 -6.58 4.53
C SER A 128 2.75 -6.49 4.05
N VAL A 129 3.40 -5.33 4.07
CA VAL A 129 4.81 -5.18 3.66
C VAL A 129 5.68 -4.74 4.83
N ALA A 130 6.53 -5.67 5.30
CA ALA A 130 7.46 -5.45 6.39
C ALA A 130 8.63 -4.52 5.98
N PHE A 131 9.23 -3.84 6.97
CA PHE A 131 10.44 -3.06 6.74
C PHE A 131 11.59 -3.95 6.25
N ALA A 132 12.30 -3.47 5.24
CA ALA A 132 13.54 -4.07 4.75
C ALA A 132 14.60 -2.98 4.54
N ASP A 133 15.74 -3.12 5.22
CA ASP A 133 16.92 -2.28 4.93
C ASP A 133 17.73 -2.95 3.81
N TRP A 134 17.49 -2.52 2.58
CA TRP A 134 18.08 -3.14 1.40
C TRP A 134 19.60 -2.92 1.36
N PRO A 135 20.40 -3.98 1.15
CA PRO A 135 21.87 -3.87 1.08
C PRO A 135 22.39 -3.31 -0.26
N ALA A 136 21.54 -3.27 -1.28
CA ALA A 136 21.84 -2.77 -2.62
C ALA A 136 20.52 -2.33 -3.30
N PRO A 137 20.57 -1.63 -4.46
CA PRO A 137 19.37 -1.22 -5.18
C PRO A 137 18.41 -2.41 -5.41
N PRO A 138 17.13 -2.29 -5.00
CA PRO A 138 16.19 -3.42 -5.01
C PRO A 138 15.99 -4.05 -6.39
N LEU A 139 15.88 -3.24 -7.44
CA LEU A 139 15.69 -3.75 -8.79
C LEU A 139 16.90 -4.57 -9.28
N ASP A 140 18.13 -4.20 -8.86
CA ASP A 140 19.33 -4.95 -9.20
C ASP A 140 19.38 -6.31 -8.48
N ILE A 141 18.90 -6.34 -7.22
CA ILE A 141 18.76 -7.60 -6.46
C ILE A 141 17.73 -8.50 -7.15
N MET A 142 16.59 -7.95 -7.52
CA MET A 142 15.50 -8.69 -8.16
C MET A 142 15.91 -9.18 -9.56
N ALA A 143 16.58 -8.34 -10.35
CA ALA A 143 17.09 -8.74 -11.67
C ALA A 143 18.08 -9.92 -11.56
N ARG A 144 19.01 -9.88 -10.58
CA ARG A 144 19.93 -10.99 -10.34
C ARG A 144 19.23 -12.25 -9.83
N ARG A 145 18.24 -12.09 -8.94
CA ARG A 145 17.52 -13.22 -8.32
C ARG A 145 16.68 -13.98 -9.33
N TYR A 146 15.95 -13.26 -10.18
CA TYR A 146 14.96 -13.85 -11.09
C TYR A 146 15.51 -14.11 -12.49
N GLY A 147 16.51 -13.34 -12.95
CA GLY A 147 17.19 -13.55 -14.23
C GLY A 147 16.21 -13.47 -15.42
N ASP A 148 16.08 -14.57 -16.14
CA ASP A 148 15.18 -14.74 -17.29
C ASP A 148 13.76 -15.19 -16.90
N ARG A 149 13.50 -15.39 -15.60
CA ARG A 149 12.18 -15.79 -15.08
C ARG A 149 11.30 -14.57 -14.87
N PHE A 150 10.00 -14.78 -15.10
CA PHE A 150 9.01 -13.73 -14.88
C PHE A 150 8.96 -13.34 -13.41
N PHE A 151 9.17 -12.06 -13.16
CA PHE A 151 8.88 -11.44 -11.88
C PHE A 151 8.25 -10.09 -12.14
N TYR A 152 7.06 -9.88 -11.58
CA TYR A 152 6.22 -8.74 -11.95
C TYR A 152 6.90 -7.37 -11.76
N ILE A 153 7.73 -7.20 -10.73
CA ILE A 153 8.46 -5.94 -10.51
C ILE A 153 9.45 -5.68 -11.66
N ASN A 154 10.14 -6.72 -12.14
CA ASN A 154 11.02 -6.60 -13.31
C ASN A 154 10.23 -6.34 -14.60
N TYR A 155 9.05 -6.96 -14.74
CA TYR A 155 8.14 -6.72 -15.85
C TYR A 155 7.64 -5.27 -15.88
N PHE A 156 7.31 -4.70 -14.73
CA PHE A 156 6.85 -3.31 -14.61
C PHE A 156 7.92 -2.26 -14.97
N GLN A 157 9.19 -2.66 -15.06
CA GLN A 157 10.25 -1.78 -15.57
C GLN A 157 10.19 -1.55 -17.09
N ARG A 158 9.45 -2.41 -17.83
CA ARG A 158 9.31 -2.29 -19.28
C ARG A 158 8.33 -1.16 -19.62
N PRO A 159 8.77 -0.12 -20.39
CA PRO A 159 7.88 0.99 -20.70
C PRO A 159 6.65 0.55 -21.50
N HIS A 160 5.48 0.98 -21.06
CA HIS A 160 4.18 0.80 -21.72
C HIS A 160 3.63 -0.64 -21.79
N GLU A 161 4.41 -1.67 -21.45
CA GLU A 161 3.93 -3.06 -21.51
C GLU A 161 2.87 -3.33 -20.45
N ALA A 162 3.21 -3.08 -19.19
CA ALA A 162 2.29 -3.31 -18.06
C ALA A 162 1.04 -2.43 -18.15
N GLU A 163 1.19 -1.14 -18.46
CA GLU A 163 0.05 -0.22 -18.57
C GLU A 163 -0.92 -0.65 -19.69
N THR A 164 -0.38 -1.14 -20.79
CA THR A 164 -1.20 -1.62 -21.93
C THR A 164 -1.93 -2.90 -21.58
N GLU A 165 -1.26 -3.84 -20.90
CA GLU A 165 -1.87 -5.10 -20.47
C GLU A 165 -2.98 -4.84 -19.46
N LEU A 166 -2.67 -4.14 -18.36
CA LEU A 166 -3.57 -3.90 -17.24
C LEU A 166 -4.76 -3.01 -17.64
N GLY A 167 -4.55 -2.06 -18.54
CA GLY A 167 -5.58 -1.14 -19.01
C GLY A 167 -6.50 -1.70 -20.10
N ARG A 168 -6.19 -2.88 -20.65
CA ARG A 168 -6.99 -3.49 -21.74
C ARG A 168 -8.40 -3.85 -21.29
N ASP A 169 -8.53 -4.42 -20.12
CA ASP A 169 -9.78 -4.72 -19.44
C ASP A 169 -9.57 -4.50 -17.94
N VAL A 170 -9.96 -3.34 -17.47
CA VAL A 170 -9.76 -2.92 -16.08
C VAL A 170 -10.51 -3.85 -15.11
N ALA A 171 -11.72 -4.30 -15.48
CA ALA A 171 -12.50 -5.18 -14.64
C ALA A 171 -11.84 -6.57 -14.50
N ASP A 172 -11.35 -7.16 -15.60
CA ASP A 172 -10.62 -8.42 -15.56
C ASP A 172 -9.31 -8.29 -14.77
N THR A 173 -8.58 -7.20 -14.97
CA THR A 173 -7.37 -6.89 -14.19
C THR A 173 -7.63 -6.82 -12.70
N MET A 174 -8.61 -6.00 -12.29
CA MET A 174 -8.93 -5.82 -10.88
C MET A 174 -9.44 -7.13 -10.24
N ALA A 175 -10.30 -7.87 -10.96
CA ALA A 175 -10.80 -9.15 -10.47
C ALA A 175 -9.67 -10.16 -10.22
N LYS A 176 -8.77 -10.34 -11.19
CA LYS A 176 -7.65 -11.27 -11.08
C LYS A 176 -6.64 -10.90 -9.99
N VAL A 177 -6.32 -9.60 -9.88
CA VAL A 177 -5.30 -9.16 -8.92
C VAL A 177 -5.86 -9.17 -7.50
N LEU A 178 -7.06 -8.63 -7.28
CA LEU A 178 -7.67 -8.60 -5.95
C LEU A 178 -7.95 -10.02 -5.44
N TRP A 179 -8.50 -10.89 -6.29
CA TRP A 179 -8.71 -12.28 -5.89
C TRP A 179 -7.40 -13.03 -5.67
N GLY A 180 -6.45 -12.91 -6.61
CA GLY A 180 -5.21 -13.68 -6.62
C GLY A 180 -4.32 -13.50 -5.39
N ALA A 181 -4.36 -12.34 -4.74
CA ALA A 181 -3.60 -12.09 -3.51
C ALA A 181 -4.44 -12.26 -2.23
N SER A 182 -5.74 -12.59 -2.34
CA SER A 182 -6.61 -12.82 -1.18
C SER A 182 -6.44 -14.22 -0.59
N ALA A 183 -6.91 -14.40 0.64
CA ALA A 183 -6.96 -15.72 1.29
C ALA A 183 -7.84 -16.74 0.55
N GLY A 184 -8.77 -16.29 -0.30
CA GLY A 184 -9.64 -17.15 -1.09
C GLY A 184 -8.97 -17.75 -2.32
N ALA A 185 -7.83 -17.24 -2.74
CA ALA A 185 -7.11 -17.73 -3.90
C ALA A 185 -6.32 -19.01 -3.58
N GLN A 186 -6.29 -19.92 -4.55
CA GLN A 186 -5.30 -20.99 -4.57
C GLN A 186 -4.04 -20.42 -5.26
N ALA A 187 -2.88 -20.57 -4.63
CA ALA A 187 -1.53 -20.21 -5.09
C ALA A 187 -1.45 -19.39 -6.40
N ASP A 188 -1.39 -18.07 -6.28
CA ASP A 188 -1.18 -17.19 -7.43
C ASP A 188 0.25 -17.40 -7.97
N PRO A 189 0.43 -17.62 -9.29
CA PRO A 189 1.74 -17.82 -9.92
C PRO A 189 2.74 -16.71 -9.63
N MET A 190 2.29 -15.50 -9.32
CA MET A 190 3.15 -14.37 -8.99
C MET A 190 4.05 -14.63 -7.77
N PHE A 191 3.62 -15.51 -6.87
CA PHE A 191 4.32 -15.81 -5.62
C PHE A 191 5.01 -17.18 -5.62
N PHE A 192 5.13 -17.81 -6.77
CA PHE A 192 5.87 -19.07 -6.91
C PHE A 192 7.37 -18.87 -6.67
N THR A 193 8.05 -19.95 -6.34
CA THR A 193 9.51 -19.94 -6.28
C THR A 193 10.09 -19.67 -7.67
N ARG A 194 11.31 -19.10 -7.72
CA ARG A 194 11.96 -18.73 -8.99
C ARG A 194 11.90 -19.85 -10.03
N ASP A 195 12.11 -21.10 -9.63
CA ASP A 195 12.21 -22.23 -10.56
C ASP A 195 10.85 -22.65 -11.12
N GLU A 196 9.75 -22.26 -10.46
CA GLU A 196 8.37 -22.50 -10.92
C GLU A 196 7.84 -21.38 -11.81
N LEU A 197 8.50 -20.22 -11.82
CA LEU A 197 8.08 -19.08 -12.64
C LEU A 197 8.32 -19.33 -14.13
N PRO A 198 7.40 -18.88 -15.00
CA PRO A 198 7.58 -18.95 -16.44
C PRO A 198 8.73 -18.04 -16.91
N PRO A 199 9.19 -18.17 -18.17
CA PRO A 199 10.12 -17.23 -18.78
C PRO A 199 9.54 -15.81 -18.78
N MET A 200 10.42 -14.79 -18.67
CA MET A 200 10.02 -13.39 -18.76
C MET A 200 9.49 -13.03 -20.16
N GLU A 201 10.06 -13.62 -21.20
CA GLU A 201 9.65 -13.37 -22.58
C GLU A 201 8.29 -14.02 -22.87
N GLY A 202 7.39 -13.23 -23.41
CA GLY A 202 6.02 -13.68 -23.74
C GLY A 202 5.07 -13.85 -22.54
N THR A 203 5.53 -13.53 -21.31
CA THR A 203 4.69 -13.60 -20.11
C THR A 203 4.31 -12.20 -19.65
N GLY A 204 3.03 -11.96 -19.45
CA GLY A 204 2.47 -10.75 -18.86
C GLY A 204 2.08 -10.95 -17.39
N PHE A 205 1.72 -9.86 -16.73
CA PHE A 205 1.33 -9.85 -15.33
C PHE A 205 0.06 -10.67 -15.05
N LEU A 206 -0.87 -10.70 -16.01
CA LEU A 206 -2.13 -11.45 -15.89
C LEU A 206 -2.03 -12.87 -16.44
N THR A 207 -0.89 -13.24 -17.03
CA THR A 207 -0.71 -14.56 -17.65
C THR A 207 -0.75 -15.66 -16.58
N GLY A 208 -1.59 -16.65 -16.80
CA GLY A 208 -1.71 -17.82 -15.91
C GLY A 208 -2.48 -17.58 -14.62
N ARG A 209 -2.95 -16.37 -14.35
CA ARG A 209 -3.82 -16.12 -13.20
C ARG A 209 -5.18 -16.78 -13.40
N ALA A 210 -5.65 -17.42 -12.35
CA ALA A 210 -6.97 -18.04 -12.35
C ALA A 210 -8.08 -16.99 -12.50
N GLN A 211 -9.16 -17.37 -13.19
CA GLN A 211 -10.37 -16.56 -13.15
C GLN A 211 -10.98 -16.63 -11.73
N PRO A 212 -11.28 -15.48 -11.13
CA PRO A 212 -11.94 -15.47 -9.83
C PRO A 212 -13.35 -16.04 -9.90
N PRO A 213 -13.91 -16.50 -8.78
CA PRO A 213 -15.34 -16.82 -8.72
C PRO A 213 -16.16 -15.53 -8.94
N ALA A 214 -17.44 -15.71 -9.27
CA ALA A 214 -18.37 -14.58 -9.35
C ALA A 214 -18.48 -13.86 -8.00
N LEU A 215 -18.66 -12.53 -8.07
CA LEU A 215 -19.00 -11.71 -6.91
C LEU A 215 -20.41 -12.07 -6.37
N PRO A 216 -20.69 -11.84 -5.07
CA PRO A 216 -19.80 -11.23 -4.09
C PRO A 216 -18.77 -12.22 -3.53
N TRP A 217 -17.58 -11.72 -3.20
CA TRP A 217 -16.62 -12.42 -2.36
C TRP A 217 -16.91 -12.13 -0.87
N PRO A 218 -16.39 -12.91 0.07
CA PRO A 218 -16.67 -12.70 1.50
C PRO A 218 -16.29 -11.31 2.03
N TRP A 219 -15.43 -10.59 1.33
CA TRP A 219 -14.86 -9.29 1.72
C TRP A 219 -15.05 -8.17 0.70
N LEU A 220 -15.65 -8.46 -0.47
CA LEU A 220 -15.85 -7.49 -1.54
C LEU A 220 -17.16 -7.78 -2.29
N ASP A 221 -18.09 -6.85 -2.26
CA ASP A 221 -19.32 -6.95 -3.02
C ASP A 221 -19.21 -6.31 -4.43
N GLU A 222 -20.30 -6.39 -5.22
CA GLU A 222 -20.31 -5.89 -6.59
C GLU A 222 -20.20 -4.35 -6.67
N GLU A 223 -20.74 -3.62 -5.71
CA GLU A 223 -20.70 -2.15 -5.66
C GLU A 223 -19.29 -1.68 -5.27
N GLU A 224 -18.70 -2.30 -4.26
CA GLU A 224 -17.33 -2.06 -3.84
C GLU A 224 -16.31 -2.39 -4.95
N PHE A 225 -16.49 -3.52 -5.63
CA PHE A 225 -15.67 -3.88 -6.79
C PHE A 225 -15.80 -2.88 -7.93
N ARG A 226 -17.03 -2.46 -8.25
CA ARG A 226 -17.28 -1.44 -9.29
C ARG A 226 -16.57 -0.14 -8.97
N THR A 227 -16.51 0.27 -7.70
CA THR A 227 -15.76 1.46 -7.28
C THR A 227 -14.29 1.39 -7.72
N TYR A 228 -13.61 0.26 -7.51
CA TYR A 228 -12.25 0.07 -8.00
C TYR A 228 -12.14 0.15 -9.52
N VAL A 229 -13.04 -0.53 -10.24
CA VAL A 229 -13.05 -0.52 -11.71
C VAL A 229 -13.24 0.91 -12.25
N ASP A 230 -14.17 1.66 -11.69
CA ASP A 230 -14.46 3.05 -12.11
C ASP A 230 -13.24 3.94 -11.82
N GLU A 231 -12.66 3.87 -10.63
CA GLU A 231 -11.52 4.69 -10.23
C GLU A 231 -10.28 4.38 -11.07
N PHE A 232 -9.97 3.11 -11.35
CA PHE A 232 -8.86 2.73 -12.23
C PHE A 232 -9.13 3.00 -13.71
N SER A 233 -10.39 3.03 -14.14
CA SER A 233 -10.76 3.48 -15.50
C SER A 233 -10.47 4.97 -15.71
N VAL A 234 -10.46 5.76 -14.63
CA VAL A 234 -10.09 7.19 -14.68
C VAL A 234 -8.58 7.36 -14.65
N SER A 235 -7.88 6.78 -13.66
CA SER A 235 -6.44 6.98 -13.48
C SER A 235 -5.57 6.18 -14.47
N GLY A 236 -6.04 5.02 -14.90
CA GLY A 236 -5.23 4.04 -15.58
C GLY A 236 -4.13 3.46 -14.67
N PHE A 237 -3.11 2.84 -15.29
CA PHE A 237 -2.05 2.14 -14.57
C PHE A 237 -0.66 2.77 -14.69
N PHE A 238 -0.51 3.87 -15.41
CA PHE A 238 0.80 4.53 -15.57
C PHE A 238 1.36 5.01 -14.22
N GLY A 239 0.56 5.73 -13.45
CA GLY A 239 0.95 6.19 -12.11
C GLY A 239 1.30 5.01 -11.20
N PRO A 240 0.37 4.06 -10.97
CA PRO A 240 0.60 2.86 -10.16
C PRO A 240 1.87 2.09 -10.52
N VAL A 241 2.13 1.82 -11.79
CA VAL A 241 3.34 1.12 -12.27
C VAL A 241 4.60 1.98 -12.08
N SER A 242 4.49 3.31 -12.18
CA SER A 242 5.62 4.22 -11.99
C SER A 242 6.17 4.24 -10.57
N TRP A 243 5.39 3.86 -9.56
CA TRP A 243 5.90 3.66 -8.20
C TRP A 243 6.99 2.59 -8.17
N TYR A 244 6.77 1.46 -8.84
CA TYR A 244 7.76 0.37 -8.96
C TYR A 244 9.01 0.80 -9.74
N ARG A 245 8.87 1.68 -10.73
CA ARG A 245 9.99 2.21 -11.53
C ARG A 245 10.92 3.13 -10.73
N ASN A 246 10.45 3.67 -9.61
CA ASN A 246 11.24 4.52 -8.73
C ASN A 246 12.00 3.75 -7.63
N MET A 247 11.88 2.42 -7.50
CA MET A 247 12.46 1.66 -6.39
C MET A 247 13.96 1.91 -6.19
N ASN A 248 14.77 1.92 -7.27
CA ASN A 248 16.20 2.20 -7.16
C ASN A 248 16.47 3.67 -6.81
N ALA A 249 15.70 4.61 -7.36
CA ALA A 249 15.81 6.02 -7.01
C ALA A 249 15.45 6.26 -5.53
N ASN A 250 14.39 5.63 -5.04
CA ASN A 250 13.97 5.69 -3.64
C ASN A 250 15.06 5.12 -2.72
N TYR A 251 15.66 3.98 -3.08
CA TYR A 251 16.81 3.43 -2.35
C TYR A 251 17.96 4.44 -2.25
N GLU A 252 18.35 5.07 -3.35
CA GLU A 252 19.43 6.08 -3.33
C GLU A 252 19.09 7.30 -2.46
N ARG A 253 17.82 7.66 -2.34
CA ARG A 253 17.35 8.77 -1.48
C ARG A 253 17.36 8.41 -0.01
N THR A 254 17.02 7.16 0.34
CA THR A 254 16.80 6.73 1.73
C THR A 254 18.02 6.07 2.37
N ARG A 255 18.88 5.37 1.61
CA ARG A 255 19.98 4.53 2.12
C ARG A 255 20.97 5.25 3.05
N HIS A 256 21.14 6.56 2.89
CA HIS A 256 22.04 7.37 3.72
C HIS A 256 21.39 7.88 5.03
N ARG A 257 20.09 7.67 5.20
CA ARG A 257 19.37 8.04 6.41
C ARG A 257 19.45 6.89 7.42
N PRO A 258 19.89 7.17 8.66
CA PRO A 258 20.09 6.10 9.63
C PRO A 258 18.75 5.49 10.10
N VAL A 259 18.63 4.18 10.04
CA VAL A 259 17.47 3.45 10.61
C VAL A 259 17.33 3.71 12.11
N ALA A 260 18.43 3.99 12.80
CA ALA A 260 18.42 4.36 14.22
C ALA A 260 17.58 5.62 14.55
N ALA A 261 17.26 6.46 13.55
CA ALA A 261 16.37 7.62 13.73
C ALA A 261 14.89 7.23 13.78
N MET A 262 14.52 6.01 13.39
CA MET A 262 13.14 5.51 13.39
C MET A 262 12.72 5.08 14.81
N THR A 263 12.65 6.05 15.73
CA THR A 263 12.34 5.83 17.16
C THR A 263 10.86 5.95 17.49
N MET A 264 10.04 6.49 16.56
CA MET A 264 8.59 6.57 16.74
C MET A 264 7.99 5.17 16.88
N PRO A 265 6.93 5.00 17.69
CA PRO A 265 6.23 3.71 17.80
C PRO A 265 5.73 3.23 16.44
N VAL A 266 6.11 1.99 16.07
CA VAL A 266 5.59 1.36 14.84
C VAL A 266 5.11 -0.05 15.12
N HIS A 267 3.98 -0.44 14.49
CA HIS A 267 3.38 -1.76 14.59
C HIS A 267 3.20 -2.35 13.20
N PHE A 268 3.26 -3.67 13.10
CA PHE A 268 3.08 -4.38 11.83
C PHE A 268 1.85 -5.28 11.89
N VAL A 269 1.02 -5.28 10.84
CA VAL A 269 -0.14 -6.16 10.74
C VAL A 269 -0.09 -6.90 9.40
N THR A 270 -0.31 -8.20 9.41
CA THR A 270 -0.36 -8.98 8.16
C THR A 270 -1.37 -10.12 8.25
N GLY A 271 -1.82 -10.58 7.09
CA GLY A 271 -2.57 -11.81 6.98
C GLY A 271 -1.68 -13.05 7.14
N GLU A 272 -2.21 -14.10 7.76
CA GLU A 272 -1.54 -15.40 7.89
C GLU A 272 -1.20 -16.00 6.51
N LEU A 273 -2.08 -15.77 5.53
CA LEU A 273 -1.98 -16.29 4.17
C LEU A 273 -1.46 -15.24 3.17
N ASP A 274 -0.92 -14.11 3.67
CA ASP A 274 -0.35 -13.07 2.80
C ASP A 274 0.87 -13.61 2.05
N PRO A 275 0.81 -13.75 0.73
CA PRO A 275 1.89 -14.33 -0.05
C PRO A 275 3.20 -13.53 0.00
N VAL A 276 3.14 -12.22 0.28
CA VAL A 276 4.34 -11.39 0.45
C VAL A 276 5.13 -11.84 1.68
N ASN A 277 4.45 -12.14 2.79
CA ASN A 277 5.09 -12.52 4.04
C ASN A 277 5.37 -14.04 4.16
N LEU A 278 4.65 -14.88 3.42
CA LEU A 278 4.99 -16.30 3.32
C LEU A 278 6.41 -16.52 2.76
N THR A 279 6.91 -15.60 1.93
CA THR A 279 8.27 -15.62 1.41
C THR A 279 9.31 -15.02 2.36
N ASN A 280 8.87 -14.40 3.47
CA ASN A 280 9.72 -13.76 4.48
C ASN A 280 9.28 -14.13 5.91
N PRO A 281 9.40 -15.39 6.33
CA PRO A 281 8.93 -15.85 7.65
C PRO A 281 9.67 -15.21 8.84
N ALA A 282 10.81 -14.58 8.58
CA ALA A 282 11.62 -13.92 9.61
C ALA A 282 11.27 -12.41 9.79
N PHE A 283 10.21 -11.90 9.19
CA PHE A 283 9.91 -10.47 9.18
C PHE A 283 9.86 -9.85 10.59
N ASP A 284 9.18 -10.49 11.56
CA ASP A 284 9.05 -9.96 12.93
C ASP A 284 10.40 -9.87 13.63
N SER A 285 11.19 -10.95 13.59
CA SER A 285 12.51 -10.97 14.21
C SER A 285 13.49 -9.99 13.57
N SER A 286 13.41 -9.81 12.24
CA SER A 286 14.21 -8.85 11.50
C SER A 286 13.86 -7.41 11.89
N MET A 287 12.57 -7.04 11.90
CA MET A 287 12.12 -5.71 12.31
C MET A 287 12.47 -5.41 13.77
N ARG A 288 12.31 -6.40 14.66
CA ARG A 288 12.68 -6.28 16.09
C ARG A 288 14.17 -6.02 16.31
N ALA A 289 15.01 -6.61 15.48
CA ALA A 289 16.47 -6.40 15.54
C ALA A 289 16.91 -5.06 14.92
N THR A 290 16.10 -4.50 13.98
CA THR A 290 16.54 -3.39 13.14
C THR A 290 15.89 -2.06 13.55
N LEU A 291 14.59 -2.06 13.94
CA LEU A 291 13.81 -0.85 14.19
C LEU A 291 13.71 -0.51 15.67
N PRO A 292 14.30 0.61 16.15
CA PRO A 292 14.24 1.00 17.57
C PRO A 292 12.81 1.23 18.08
N GLY A 293 11.92 1.75 17.22
CA GLY A 293 10.53 2.05 17.54
C GLY A 293 9.56 0.87 17.43
N TYR A 294 10.02 -0.32 17.03
CA TYR A 294 9.13 -1.46 16.76
C TYR A 294 8.44 -2.00 18.02
N ARG A 295 7.11 -2.11 17.97
CA ARG A 295 6.24 -2.55 19.07
C ARG A 295 5.69 -3.97 18.90
N GLY A 296 6.08 -4.65 17.82
CA GLY A 296 5.64 -6.01 17.52
C GLY A 296 4.71 -6.09 16.31
N SER A 297 4.22 -7.30 16.05
CA SER A 297 3.33 -7.59 14.93
C SER A 297 2.05 -8.29 15.38
N THR A 298 1.01 -8.17 14.54
CA THR A 298 -0.23 -8.94 14.61
C THR A 298 -0.40 -9.71 13.31
N VAL A 299 -0.47 -11.03 13.40
CA VAL A 299 -0.80 -11.90 12.27
C VAL A 299 -2.27 -12.28 12.38
N ILE A 300 -3.07 -11.93 11.36
CA ILE A 300 -4.51 -12.16 11.35
C ILE A 300 -4.81 -13.48 10.64
N ALA A 301 -5.37 -14.42 11.39
CA ALA A 301 -5.68 -15.75 10.90
C ALA A 301 -6.70 -15.73 9.75
N GLY A 302 -6.42 -16.50 8.70
CA GLY A 302 -7.30 -16.65 7.54
C GLY A 302 -7.47 -15.38 6.71
N ALA A 303 -6.57 -14.40 6.81
CA ALA A 303 -6.49 -13.25 5.92
C ALA A 303 -5.35 -13.42 4.92
N GLY A 304 -5.54 -12.94 3.70
CA GLY A 304 -4.52 -12.80 2.68
C GLY A 304 -3.87 -11.43 2.71
N HIS A 305 -3.53 -10.92 1.52
CA HIS A 305 -2.83 -9.66 1.35
C HIS A 305 -3.68 -8.43 1.72
N TRP A 306 -4.96 -8.46 1.40
CA TRP A 306 -5.89 -7.34 1.65
C TRP A 306 -6.43 -7.36 3.07
N VAL A 307 -5.52 -7.49 4.04
CA VAL A 307 -5.83 -7.82 5.44
C VAL A 307 -6.84 -6.86 6.08
N GLN A 308 -6.80 -5.56 5.75
CA GLN A 308 -7.72 -4.52 6.24
C GLN A 308 -9.13 -4.64 5.64
N GLN A 309 -9.26 -5.33 4.50
CA GLN A 309 -10.51 -5.56 3.80
C GLN A 309 -11.07 -6.95 4.07
N GLU A 310 -10.21 -7.98 4.10
CA GLU A 310 -10.60 -9.38 4.29
C GLU A 310 -11.05 -9.68 5.73
N LYS A 311 -10.43 -9.03 6.71
CA LYS A 311 -10.68 -9.21 8.15
C LYS A 311 -10.75 -7.86 8.87
N PRO A 312 -11.72 -7.00 8.50
CA PRO A 312 -11.78 -5.64 8.99
C PRO A 312 -11.95 -5.52 10.51
N ALA A 313 -12.67 -6.43 11.15
CA ALA A 313 -12.89 -6.38 12.59
C ALA A 313 -11.58 -6.65 13.36
N GLU A 314 -10.84 -7.67 12.96
CA GLU A 314 -9.57 -8.06 13.57
C GLU A 314 -8.49 -7.01 13.28
N PHE A 315 -8.45 -6.47 12.06
CA PHE A 315 -7.55 -5.38 11.71
C PHE A 315 -7.82 -4.13 12.54
N ASN A 316 -9.09 -3.73 12.67
CA ASN A 316 -9.49 -2.59 13.48
C ASN A 316 -9.15 -2.79 14.96
N ALA A 317 -9.30 -4.01 15.49
CA ALA A 317 -8.92 -4.32 16.87
C ALA A 317 -7.41 -4.15 17.09
N ALA A 318 -6.57 -4.64 16.15
CA ALA A 318 -5.12 -4.49 16.20
C ALA A 318 -4.71 -3.01 16.11
N LEU A 319 -5.27 -2.28 15.13
CA LEU A 319 -4.99 -0.86 14.89
C LEU A 319 -5.39 0.00 16.11
N LEU A 320 -6.62 -0.11 16.57
CA LEU A 320 -7.12 0.66 17.73
C LEU A 320 -6.40 0.28 19.02
N GLY A 321 -6.07 -1.01 19.20
CA GLY A 321 -5.28 -1.48 20.33
C GLY A 321 -3.90 -0.84 20.38
N PHE A 322 -3.21 -0.76 19.23
CA PHE A 322 -1.93 -0.06 19.12
C PHE A 322 -2.08 1.45 19.38
N LEU A 323 -3.04 2.11 18.73
CA LEU A 323 -3.26 3.57 18.88
C LEU A 323 -3.61 3.96 20.32
N SER A 324 -4.34 3.11 21.05
CA SER A 324 -4.68 3.36 22.46
C SER A 324 -3.49 3.18 23.41
N SER A 325 -2.37 2.62 22.95
CA SER A 325 -1.14 2.44 23.73
C SER A 325 -0.13 3.59 23.55
N LEU A 326 -0.45 4.56 22.69
CA LEU A 326 0.39 5.74 22.44
C LEU A 326 0.22 6.79 23.53
#